data_bb75b0ff041ac4925168c7c3e767df68
#
_entry.id   bb75b0ff041ac4925168c7c3e767df68
#
_cell.length_a   1.000
_cell.length_b   1.000
_cell.length_c   1.000
_cell.angle_alpha   90.00
_cell.angle_beta   90.00
_cell.angle_gamma   90.00
#
_symmetry.space_group_name_H-M   'P 1'
#
loop_
_entity.id
_entity.type
_entity.pdbx_description
1 polymer ?
#
loop_
_entity_poly.entity_id
_entity_poly.type
_entity_poly.pdbx_seq_one_letter_code
_entity_poly.pdbx_strand_id
1 'polypeptide(L)'
;IGVDLGDKKHAICVTDKDGNILREFPITNTQQSLERLAGEFPGARIAMEVGTRSPWVSRLLQSLGCDVTVANARKLRAIYDNDRKSDLLDARMLAKLLRVDPDLLHPIRHGSEQAQRDLLSIKLRDTLVRSRVNAIGSVRASLKSLGVRLPSPSTPAFAGQAREHLAEHPGLLASV
;
A
#
# COMPACT_ATOMS: atom_id res chain seq x y z
N ILE A 1 -20.31 -0.59 9.42
CA ILE A 1 -19.84 -1.14 8.14
C ILE A 1 -18.40 -1.60 8.31
N GLY A 2 -18.07 -2.80 7.89
CA GLY A 2 -16.68 -3.27 7.74
C GLY A 2 -16.28 -3.22 6.28
N VAL A 3 -15.03 -2.81 6.03
CA VAL A 3 -14.46 -2.67 4.70
C VAL A 3 -13.10 -3.36 4.65
N ASP A 4 -13.00 -4.43 3.87
CA ASP A 4 -11.70 -4.99 3.51
C ASP A 4 -11.20 -4.34 2.21
N LEU A 5 -9.99 -3.75 2.29
CA LEU A 5 -9.43 -2.90 1.24
C LEU A 5 -8.63 -3.71 0.22
N GLY A 6 -9.26 -4.15 -0.85
CA GLY A 6 -8.58 -4.79 -1.97
C GLY A 6 -8.00 -3.83 -3.00
N ASP A 7 -7.22 -4.38 -3.94
CA ASP A 7 -6.56 -3.60 -5.00
C ASP A 7 -7.56 -3.06 -6.04
N LYS A 8 -8.41 -3.89 -6.55
CA LYS A 8 -9.40 -3.55 -7.58
C LYS A 8 -10.80 -3.35 -7.00
N LYS A 9 -11.12 -4.09 -5.95
CA LYS A 9 -12.41 -4.08 -5.29
C LYS A 9 -12.23 -4.14 -3.78
N HIS A 10 -13.15 -3.52 -3.05
CA HIS A 10 -13.29 -3.63 -1.61
C HIS A 10 -14.45 -4.56 -1.28
N ALA A 11 -14.29 -5.44 -0.30
CA ALA A 11 -15.42 -6.19 0.25
C ALA A 11 -16.09 -5.38 1.35
N ILE A 12 -17.41 -5.28 1.28
CA ILE A 12 -18.24 -4.50 2.21
C ILE A 12 -19.15 -5.44 2.97
N CYS A 13 -19.21 -5.26 4.29
CA CYS A 13 -20.21 -5.87 5.15
C CYS A 13 -20.94 -4.78 5.92
N VAL A 14 -22.24 -4.69 5.72
CA VAL A 14 -23.12 -3.77 6.42
C VAL A 14 -23.91 -4.54 7.47
N THR A 15 -23.89 -4.05 8.72
CA THR A 15 -24.66 -4.62 9.83
C THR A 15 -25.59 -3.59 10.41
N ASP A 16 -26.69 -4.07 11.02
CA ASP A 16 -27.54 -3.24 11.86
C ASP A 16 -26.91 -3.03 13.26
N LYS A 17 -27.63 -2.29 14.12
CA LYS A 17 -27.22 -2.05 15.51
C LYS A 17 -27.12 -3.34 16.36
N ASP A 18 -27.86 -4.38 15.99
CA ASP A 18 -27.92 -5.65 16.72
C ASP A 18 -26.84 -6.64 16.22
N GLY A 19 -26.16 -6.32 15.12
CA GLY A 19 -25.07 -7.09 14.53
C GLY A 19 -25.54 -8.07 13.46
N ASN A 20 -26.83 -8.00 13.04
CA ASN A 20 -27.30 -8.79 11.92
C ASN A 20 -26.73 -8.23 10.62
N ILE A 21 -26.28 -9.13 9.75
CA ILE A 21 -25.77 -8.74 8.44
C ILE A 21 -26.94 -8.32 7.56
N LEU A 22 -26.97 -7.06 7.16
CA LEU A 22 -27.97 -6.53 6.25
C LEU A 22 -27.61 -6.76 4.79
N ARG A 23 -26.34 -6.50 4.44
CA ARG A 23 -25.84 -6.67 3.07
C ARG A 23 -24.36 -6.95 3.04
N GLU A 24 -23.96 -7.73 2.03
CA GLU A 24 -22.56 -7.97 1.71
C GLU A 24 -22.38 -7.87 0.18
N PHE A 25 -21.42 -7.07 -0.22
CA PHE A 25 -21.18 -6.82 -1.64
C PHE A 25 -19.79 -6.24 -1.88
N PRO A 26 -19.22 -6.47 -3.06
CA PRO A 26 -18.00 -5.79 -3.46
C PRO A 26 -18.33 -4.42 -4.08
N ILE A 27 -17.46 -3.44 -3.86
CA ILE A 27 -17.43 -2.19 -4.61
C ILE A 27 -16.09 -2.02 -5.32
N THR A 28 -16.07 -1.32 -6.45
CA THR A 28 -14.81 -0.98 -7.13
C THR A 28 -14.02 0.04 -6.30
N ASN A 29 -12.69 -0.06 -6.35
CA ASN A 29 -11.80 0.89 -5.68
C ASN A 29 -11.72 2.21 -6.48
N THR A 30 -12.81 2.97 -6.47
CA THR A 30 -12.94 4.28 -7.12
C THR A 30 -13.59 5.29 -6.17
N GLN A 31 -13.26 6.56 -6.35
CA GLN A 31 -13.87 7.64 -5.58
C GLN A 31 -15.40 7.59 -5.68
N GLN A 32 -15.93 7.45 -6.90
CA GLN A 32 -17.38 7.40 -7.14
C GLN A 32 -18.08 6.26 -6.38
N SER A 33 -17.43 5.07 -6.26
CA SER A 33 -18.02 3.96 -5.51
C SER A 33 -18.05 4.21 -4.01
N LEU A 34 -17.04 4.88 -3.47
CA LEU A 34 -16.98 5.27 -2.07
C LEU A 34 -17.98 6.40 -1.75
N GLU A 35 -18.12 7.38 -2.66
CA GLU A 35 -19.14 8.43 -2.54
C GLU A 35 -20.56 7.85 -2.54
N ARG A 36 -20.81 6.86 -3.42
CA ARG A 36 -22.09 6.15 -3.45
C ARG A 36 -22.36 5.37 -2.17
N LEU A 37 -21.32 4.68 -1.64
CA LEU A 37 -21.43 3.98 -0.35
C LEU A 37 -21.77 4.95 0.78
N ALA A 38 -21.08 6.08 0.89
CA ALA A 38 -21.34 7.08 1.91
C ALA A 38 -22.72 7.71 1.75
N GLY A 39 -23.18 7.96 0.52
CA GLY A 39 -24.51 8.48 0.23
C GLY A 39 -25.64 7.49 0.55
N GLU A 40 -25.42 6.19 0.39
CA GLU A 40 -26.37 5.13 0.73
C GLU A 40 -26.48 4.93 2.26
N PHE A 41 -25.39 5.16 3.00
CA PHE A 41 -25.35 5.01 4.45
C PHE A 41 -24.79 6.28 5.13
N PRO A 42 -25.57 7.37 5.14
CA PRO A 42 -25.10 8.65 5.68
C PRO A 42 -24.80 8.54 7.18
N GLY A 43 -23.65 9.09 7.61
CA GLY A 43 -23.22 9.05 9.00
C GLY A 43 -22.80 7.65 9.49
N ALA A 44 -22.60 6.69 8.59
CA ALA A 44 -22.23 5.33 8.98
C ALA A 44 -20.91 5.30 9.73
N ARG A 45 -20.82 4.44 10.73
CA ARG A 45 -19.55 4.03 11.34
C ARG A 45 -18.89 2.98 10.45
N ILE A 46 -17.63 3.21 10.07
CA ILE A 46 -16.90 2.36 9.12
C ILE A 46 -15.59 1.92 9.75
N ALA A 47 -15.34 0.61 9.76
CA ALA A 47 -14.02 0.06 10.10
C ALA A 47 -13.32 -0.46 8.85
N MET A 48 -12.02 -0.20 8.76
CA MET A 48 -11.13 -0.76 7.74
C MET A 48 -9.76 -1.08 8.33
N GLU A 49 -9.06 -2.05 7.74
CA GLU A 49 -7.71 -2.36 8.18
C GLU A 49 -6.69 -1.37 7.60
N VAL A 50 -5.61 -1.10 8.36
CA VAL A 50 -4.50 -0.29 7.88
C VAL A 50 -3.80 -0.98 6.70
N GLY A 51 -3.66 -0.25 5.61
CA GLY A 51 -3.00 -0.72 4.40
C GLY A 51 -2.56 0.46 3.53
N THR A 52 -2.02 0.16 2.36
CA THR A 52 -1.51 1.18 1.43
C THR A 52 -2.59 2.20 1.02
N ARG A 53 -3.85 1.77 0.95
CA ARG A 53 -4.99 2.60 0.51
C ARG A 53 -5.75 3.25 1.65
N SER A 54 -5.64 2.71 2.87
CA SER A 54 -6.42 3.18 4.01
C SER A 54 -6.30 4.70 4.26
N PRO A 55 -5.15 5.36 4.03
CA PRO A 55 -5.05 6.81 4.23
C PRO A 55 -5.94 7.62 3.29
N TRP A 56 -6.02 7.22 2.03
CA TRP A 56 -6.86 7.90 1.03
C TRP A 56 -8.34 7.60 1.27
N VAL A 57 -8.69 6.31 1.42
CA VAL A 57 -10.08 5.87 1.60
C VAL A 57 -10.67 6.46 2.89
N SER A 58 -9.93 6.42 4.00
CA SER A 58 -10.41 6.94 5.28
C SER A 58 -10.67 8.45 5.21
N ARG A 59 -9.75 9.22 4.61
CA ARG A 59 -9.95 10.68 4.45
C ARG A 59 -11.16 11.00 3.58
N LEU A 60 -11.33 10.29 2.46
CA LEU A 60 -12.47 10.51 1.58
C LEU A 60 -13.79 10.23 2.33
N LEU A 61 -13.92 9.08 2.99
CA LEU A 61 -15.13 8.74 3.73
C LEU A 61 -15.39 9.69 4.90
N GLN A 62 -14.35 10.14 5.61
CA GLN A 62 -14.49 11.17 6.65
C GLN A 62 -14.96 12.50 6.08
N SER A 63 -14.46 12.93 4.91
CA SER A 63 -14.93 14.16 4.25
C SER A 63 -16.38 14.07 3.79
N LEU A 64 -16.92 12.87 3.61
CA LEU A 64 -18.30 12.57 3.29
C LEU A 64 -19.20 12.38 4.54
N GLY A 65 -18.66 12.65 5.73
CA GLY A 65 -19.41 12.61 6.99
C GLY A 65 -19.52 11.24 7.66
N CYS A 66 -18.74 10.24 7.21
CA CYS A 66 -18.67 8.94 7.88
C CYS A 66 -17.73 8.98 9.09
N ASP A 67 -18.05 8.22 10.14
CA ASP A 67 -17.18 7.97 11.29
C ASP A 67 -16.25 6.78 10.98
N VAL A 68 -14.97 7.05 10.69
CA VAL A 68 -14.05 6.05 10.17
C VAL A 68 -13.01 5.67 11.21
N THR A 69 -12.97 4.38 11.54
CA THR A 69 -11.97 3.74 12.39
C THR A 69 -11.00 2.92 11.53
N VAL A 70 -9.72 3.23 11.59
CA VAL A 70 -8.67 2.47 10.91
C VAL A 70 -8.01 1.53 11.90
N ALA A 71 -8.18 0.24 11.68
CA ALA A 71 -7.72 -0.82 12.57
C ALA A 71 -6.24 -1.15 12.39
N ASN A 72 -5.55 -1.52 13.49
CA ASN A 72 -4.17 -1.96 13.47
C ASN A 72 -4.07 -3.44 13.05
N ALA A 73 -3.71 -3.70 11.80
CA ALA A 73 -3.57 -5.05 11.25
C ALA A 73 -2.74 -6.01 12.10
N ARG A 74 -1.65 -5.53 12.70
CA ARG A 74 -0.75 -6.40 13.48
C ARG A 74 -1.41 -6.88 14.78
N LYS A 75 -2.20 -6.04 15.42
CA LYS A 75 -2.89 -6.37 16.66
C LYS A 75 -4.16 -7.19 16.42
N LEU A 76 -4.84 -6.95 15.30
CA LEU A 76 -5.99 -7.75 14.90
C LEU A 76 -5.63 -9.22 14.66
N ARG A 77 -4.51 -9.51 14.02
CA ARG A 77 -4.04 -10.88 13.78
C ARG A 77 -3.85 -11.69 15.06
N ALA A 78 -3.47 -11.04 16.16
CA ALA A 78 -3.33 -11.70 17.45
C ALA A 78 -4.68 -12.11 18.07
N ILE A 79 -5.78 -11.49 17.63
CA ILE A 79 -7.14 -11.75 18.14
C ILE A 79 -7.89 -12.72 17.22
N TYR A 80 -7.55 -12.73 15.92
CA TYR A 80 -8.28 -13.44 14.89
C TYR A 80 -7.31 -14.13 13.91
N ASP A 81 -6.97 -15.37 14.22
CA ASP A 81 -6.26 -16.26 13.31
C ASP A 81 -7.29 -17.21 12.69
N ASN A 82 -7.54 -17.08 11.40
CA ASN A 82 -8.50 -17.92 10.69
C ASN A 82 -7.84 -18.56 9.47
N ASP A 83 -7.79 -19.88 9.44
CA ASP A 83 -7.25 -20.66 8.32
C ASP A 83 -8.02 -20.49 7.01
N ARG A 84 -9.25 -19.95 7.06
CA ARG A 84 -10.09 -19.66 5.89
C ARG A 84 -10.11 -18.17 5.60
N LYS A 85 -9.06 -17.69 4.97
CA LYS A 85 -8.97 -16.27 4.55
C LYS A 85 -9.96 -15.99 3.43
N SER A 86 -10.83 -14.98 3.65
CA SER A 86 -11.76 -14.43 2.65
C SER A 86 -11.99 -12.96 2.94
N ASP A 87 -11.85 -12.11 1.93
CA ASP A 87 -12.05 -10.66 2.02
C ASP A 87 -13.41 -10.31 2.66
N LEU A 88 -14.42 -11.14 2.40
CA LEU A 88 -15.75 -10.95 2.98
C LEU A 88 -15.79 -11.29 4.47
N LEU A 89 -15.07 -12.32 4.91
CA LEU A 89 -14.96 -12.66 6.33
C LEU A 89 -14.21 -11.59 7.09
N ASP A 90 -13.18 -11.00 6.49
CA ASP A 90 -12.42 -9.91 7.08
C ASP A 90 -13.29 -8.65 7.23
N ALA A 91 -14.09 -8.31 6.21
CA ALA A 91 -15.07 -7.23 6.30
C ALA A 91 -16.13 -7.48 7.38
N ARG A 92 -16.66 -8.72 7.51
CA ARG A 92 -17.59 -9.11 8.59
C ARG A 92 -16.99 -8.93 9.98
N MET A 93 -15.75 -9.37 10.15
CA MET A 93 -15.05 -9.25 11.43
C MET A 93 -14.88 -7.78 11.82
N LEU A 94 -14.43 -6.93 10.89
CA LEU A 94 -14.27 -5.49 11.11
C LEU A 94 -15.60 -4.85 11.52
N ALA A 95 -16.70 -5.18 10.84
CA ALA A 95 -18.02 -4.67 11.19
C ALA A 95 -18.46 -5.10 12.61
N LYS A 96 -18.25 -6.36 12.97
CA LYS A 96 -18.59 -6.90 14.29
C LYS A 96 -17.77 -6.26 15.40
N LEU A 97 -16.44 -6.16 15.24
CA LEU A 97 -15.57 -5.55 16.23
C LEU A 97 -15.89 -4.08 16.44
N LEU A 98 -16.09 -3.33 15.36
CA LEU A 98 -16.49 -1.92 15.41
C LEU A 98 -17.80 -1.71 16.18
N ARG A 99 -18.74 -2.64 16.05
CA ARG A 99 -20.02 -2.58 16.73
C ARG A 99 -19.90 -2.86 18.22
N VAL A 100 -19.13 -3.92 18.59
CA VAL A 100 -19.00 -4.36 19.97
C VAL A 100 -18.18 -3.37 20.78
N ASP A 101 -16.96 -3.09 20.31
CA ASP A 101 -16.04 -2.15 20.94
C ASP A 101 -14.98 -1.70 19.93
N PRO A 102 -14.99 -0.42 19.52
CA PRO A 102 -13.99 0.12 18.61
C PRO A 102 -12.56 0.01 19.09
N ASP A 103 -12.32 -0.03 20.41
CA ASP A 103 -10.98 -0.13 20.98
C ASP A 103 -10.33 -1.48 20.71
N LEU A 104 -11.13 -2.54 20.46
CA LEU A 104 -10.63 -3.84 20.00
C LEU A 104 -9.95 -3.77 18.64
N LEU A 105 -10.28 -2.77 17.83
CA LEU A 105 -9.62 -2.51 16.54
C LEU A 105 -8.23 -1.87 16.72
N HIS A 106 -7.88 -1.46 17.95
CA HIS A 106 -6.66 -0.71 18.24
C HIS A 106 -6.45 0.44 17.25
N PRO A 107 -7.36 1.44 17.24
CA PRO A 107 -7.39 2.47 16.22
C PRO A 107 -6.06 3.16 16.01
N ILE A 108 -5.70 3.39 14.75
CA ILE A 108 -4.56 4.22 14.38
C ILE A 108 -5.04 5.49 13.68
N ARG A 109 -4.21 6.51 13.74
CA ARG A 109 -4.41 7.76 12.96
C ARG A 109 -3.36 7.85 11.88
N HIS A 110 -3.80 8.12 10.66
CA HIS A 110 -2.89 8.46 9.57
C HIS A 110 -2.30 9.86 9.79
N GLY A 111 -1.05 10.05 9.39
CA GLY A 111 -0.44 11.37 9.29
C GLY A 111 -1.20 12.28 8.32
N SER A 112 -0.91 13.57 8.35
CA SER A 112 -1.47 14.52 7.39
C SER A 112 -1.17 14.11 5.94
N GLU A 113 -1.95 14.62 4.99
CA GLU A 113 -1.71 14.38 3.57
C GLU A 113 -0.31 14.88 3.16
N GLN A 114 0.13 16.02 3.69
CA GLN A 114 1.47 16.53 3.44
C GLN A 114 2.54 15.57 3.97
N ALA A 115 2.43 15.11 5.21
CA ALA A 115 3.38 14.13 5.77
C ALA A 115 3.45 12.83 4.95
N GLN A 116 2.33 12.42 4.34
CA GLN A 116 2.32 11.25 3.44
C GLN A 116 3.00 11.53 2.09
N ARG A 117 2.81 12.72 1.52
CA ARG A 117 3.52 13.14 0.31
C ARG A 117 5.02 13.18 0.53
N ASP A 118 5.45 13.74 1.67
CA ASP A 118 6.87 13.81 2.03
C ASP A 118 7.47 12.40 2.19
N LEU A 119 6.78 11.51 2.91
CA LEU A 119 7.19 10.12 3.06
C LEU A 119 7.26 9.38 1.72
N LEU A 120 6.30 9.61 0.81
CA LEU A 120 6.31 9.03 -0.54
C LEU A 120 7.53 9.51 -1.33
N SER A 121 7.82 10.82 -1.29
CA SER A 121 8.99 11.40 -1.97
C SER A 121 10.30 10.77 -1.47
N ILE A 122 10.44 10.61 -0.15
CA ILE A 122 11.61 9.95 0.45
C ILE A 122 11.72 8.49 0.00
N LYS A 123 10.62 7.74 0.03
CA LYS A 123 10.59 6.33 -0.39
C LYS A 123 10.92 6.15 -1.87
N LEU A 124 10.37 7.01 -2.73
CA LEU A 124 10.66 6.97 -4.17
C LEU A 124 12.13 7.28 -4.44
N ARG A 125 12.68 8.30 -3.77
CA ARG A 125 14.11 8.62 -3.87
C ARG A 125 14.97 7.44 -3.42
N ASP A 126 14.68 6.83 -2.27
CA ASP A 126 15.43 5.66 -1.77
C ASP A 126 15.38 4.49 -2.77
N THR A 127 14.20 4.21 -3.33
CA THR A 127 14.04 3.18 -4.37
C THR A 127 14.90 3.46 -5.60
N LEU A 128 14.91 4.68 -6.11
CA LEU A 128 15.71 5.06 -7.27
C LEU A 128 17.21 4.98 -6.97
N VAL A 129 17.63 5.41 -5.77
CA VAL A 129 19.04 5.30 -5.35
C VAL A 129 19.47 3.84 -5.28
N ARG A 130 18.67 2.97 -4.66
CA ARG A 130 18.96 1.52 -4.57
C ARG A 130 19.01 0.86 -5.96
N SER A 131 18.05 1.19 -6.83
CA SER A 131 18.01 0.66 -8.20
C SER A 131 19.28 1.03 -8.96
N ARG A 132 19.72 2.28 -8.85
CA ARG A 132 20.96 2.75 -9.45
C ARG A 132 22.20 2.01 -8.91
N VAL A 133 22.29 1.87 -7.59
CA VAL A 133 23.42 1.14 -6.96
C VAL A 133 23.45 -0.31 -7.42
N ASN A 134 22.29 -0.97 -7.47
CA ASN A 134 22.17 -2.35 -7.94
C ASN A 134 22.56 -2.49 -9.41
N ALA A 135 22.11 -1.57 -10.28
CA ALA A 135 22.48 -1.57 -11.69
C ALA A 135 23.99 -1.43 -11.88
N ILE A 136 24.62 -0.46 -11.21
CA ILE A 136 26.09 -0.28 -11.23
C ILE A 136 26.80 -1.54 -10.73
N GLY A 137 26.34 -2.13 -9.64
CA GLY A 137 26.90 -3.37 -9.08
C GLY A 137 26.80 -4.54 -10.05
N SER A 138 25.65 -4.69 -10.72
CA SER A 138 25.43 -5.75 -11.72
C SER A 138 26.35 -5.59 -12.93
N VAL A 139 26.47 -4.38 -13.48
CA VAL A 139 27.39 -4.11 -14.60
C VAL A 139 28.83 -4.47 -14.22
N ARG A 140 29.28 -3.99 -13.05
CA ARG A 140 30.66 -4.31 -12.57
C ARG A 140 30.89 -5.79 -12.37
N ALA A 141 29.90 -6.50 -11.81
CA ALA A 141 30.00 -7.94 -11.58
C ALA A 141 30.08 -8.72 -12.89
N SER A 142 29.23 -8.37 -13.87
CA SER A 142 29.19 -9.03 -15.17
C SER A 142 30.49 -8.86 -15.94
N LEU A 143 31.10 -7.67 -15.92
CA LEU A 143 32.35 -7.39 -16.64
C LEU A 143 33.58 -8.09 -16.05
N LYS A 144 33.53 -8.46 -14.76
CA LYS A 144 34.62 -9.23 -14.15
C LYS A 144 34.83 -10.60 -14.80
N SER A 145 33.75 -11.24 -15.29
CA SER A 145 33.85 -12.52 -15.99
C SER A 145 34.60 -12.42 -17.33
N LEU A 146 34.71 -11.21 -17.89
CA LEU A 146 35.47 -10.90 -19.10
C LEU A 146 36.86 -10.32 -18.80
N GLY A 147 37.28 -10.31 -17.54
CA GLY A 147 38.57 -9.73 -17.13
C GLY A 147 38.53 -8.17 -17.08
N VAL A 148 37.41 -7.54 -17.38
CA VAL A 148 37.30 -6.08 -17.39
C VAL A 148 36.99 -5.58 -15.97
N ARG A 149 37.83 -4.70 -15.44
CA ARG A 149 37.69 -4.08 -14.14
C ARG A 149 37.41 -2.59 -14.30
N LEU A 150 36.14 -2.18 -14.12
CA LEU A 150 35.79 -0.77 -14.13
C LEU A 150 36.32 -0.06 -12.87
N PRO A 151 36.84 1.16 -13.00
CA PRO A 151 37.23 1.99 -11.86
C PRO A 151 36.00 2.30 -10.99
N SER A 152 36.24 2.87 -9.81
CA SER A 152 35.16 3.31 -8.89
C SER A 152 34.95 4.83 -8.97
N PRO A 153 34.42 5.35 -10.08
CA PRO A 153 34.14 6.76 -10.21
C PRO A 153 32.98 7.18 -9.30
N SER A 154 32.80 8.47 -9.17
CA SER A 154 31.53 9.00 -8.63
C SER A 154 30.33 8.47 -9.44
N THR A 155 29.20 8.31 -8.80
CA THR A 155 28.00 7.76 -9.47
C THR A 155 27.59 8.52 -10.74
N PRO A 156 27.67 9.87 -10.82
CA PRO A 156 27.37 10.60 -12.06
C PRO A 156 28.32 10.26 -13.22
N ALA A 157 29.59 9.97 -12.94
CA ALA A 157 30.60 9.67 -13.95
C ALA A 157 30.61 8.21 -14.40
N PHE A 158 29.88 7.32 -13.73
CA PHE A 158 29.96 5.88 -13.99
C PHE A 158 29.61 5.51 -15.43
N ALA A 159 28.51 6.02 -15.97
CA ALA A 159 28.05 5.69 -17.33
C ALA A 159 29.06 6.12 -18.40
N GLY A 160 29.66 7.31 -18.25
CA GLY A 160 30.71 7.82 -19.17
C GLY A 160 31.93 6.91 -19.13
N GLN A 161 32.47 6.63 -17.96
CA GLN A 161 33.66 5.78 -17.80
C GLN A 161 33.40 4.32 -18.20
N ALA A 162 32.21 3.79 -17.94
CA ALA A 162 31.84 2.46 -18.40
C ALA A 162 31.88 2.38 -19.94
N ARG A 163 31.33 3.38 -20.62
CA ARG A 163 31.35 3.46 -22.08
C ARG A 163 32.77 3.56 -22.66
N GLU A 164 33.64 4.36 -22.06
CA GLU A 164 35.03 4.47 -22.46
C GLU A 164 35.76 3.11 -22.34
N HIS A 165 35.60 2.41 -21.22
CA HIS A 165 36.23 1.10 -21.01
C HIS A 165 35.63 -0.02 -21.87
N LEU A 166 34.38 0.15 -22.35
CA LEU A 166 33.70 -0.82 -23.21
C LEU A 166 33.78 -0.47 -24.70
N ALA A 167 34.49 0.59 -25.07
CA ALA A 167 34.68 0.98 -26.47
C ALA A 167 35.27 -0.15 -27.34
N GLU A 168 36.13 -0.99 -26.76
CA GLU A 168 36.69 -2.16 -27.42
C GLU A 168 35.76 -3.38 -27.45
N HIS A 169 34.57 -3.30 -26.80
CA HIS A 169 33.59 -4.36 -26.73
C HIS A 169 32.18 -3.87 -27.22
N PRO A 170 32.03 -3.60 -28.54
CA PRO A 170 30.86 -2.95 -29.10
C PRO A 170 29.56 -3.71 -28.83
N GLY A 171 29.60 -5.06 -28.71
CA GLY A 171 28.43 -5.86 -28.36
C GLY A 171 27.93 -5.67 -26.92
N LEU A 172 28.79 -5.21 -26.01
CA LEU A 172 28.43 -4.89 -24.62
C LEU A 172 28.08 -3.42 -24.43
N LEU A 173 28.65 -2.55 -25.27
CA LEU A 173 28.42 -1.11 -25.20
C LEU A 173 26.94 -0.73 -25.36
N ALA A 174 26.21 -1.47 -26.19
CA ALA A 174 24.79 -1.27 -26.43
C ALA A 174 23.91 -1.62 -25.19
N SER A 175 24.46 -2.35 -24.21
CA SER A 175 23.74 -2.80 -23.00
C SER A 175 24.03 -1.96 -21.75
N VAL A 176 24.90 -0.97 -21.83
CA VAL A 176 25.36 -0.10 -20.74
C VAL A 176 25.16 1.39 -21.11
#